data_64456f7051f376c318f49df56fa3cf6f
#
_entry.id   64456f7051f376c318f49df56fa3cf6f
#
_cell.length_a   1.000
_cell.length_b   1.000
_cell.length_c   1.000
_cell.angle_alpha   90.00
_cell.angle_beta   90.00
_cell.angle_gamma   90.00
#
_symmetry.space_group_name_H-M   'P 1'
#
loop_
_entity.id
_entity.type
_entity.pdbx_description
1 polymer ?
#
loop_
_entity_poly.entity_id
_entity_poly.type
_entity_poly.pdbx_seq_one_letter_code
_entity_poly.pdbx_strand_id
1 'polypeptide(L)'
;LYTAAENPGLISDVLVVPLAFAQSNPQAVRDLVKVWDEALAFYKTNPEEAKAIISRNVGAEPADLETAFEGVEFYDLAANNAQLSGGFFQTFQDIGEAAVAMGYLESYPSPGDIFDASFLK
;
A
#
# COMPACT_ATOMS: atom_id res chain seq x y z
N LEU A 1 20.13 16.53 6.69
CA LEU A 1 19.71 15.51 5.73
C LEU A 1 18.25 15.23 5.97
N TYR A 2 17.40 15.40 4.96
CA TYR A 2 15.97 15.06 5.04
C TYR A 2 15.78 13.57 4.76
N THR A 3 14.95 12.88 5.52
CA THR A 3 14.62 11.47 5.31
C THR A 3 13.10 11.26 5.29
N ALA A 4 12.63 10.17 4.68
CA ALA A 4 11.21 9.82 4.66
C ALA A 4 10.61 9.60 6.06
N ALA A 5 11.45 9.32 7.07
CA ALA A 5 11.04 9.19 8.47
C ALA A 5 10.48 10.49 9.07
N GLU A 6 10.80 11.67 8.47
CA GLU A 6 10.28 12.96 8.93
C GLU A 6 8.81 13.19 8.50
N ASN A 7 8.35 12.44 7.45
CA ASN A 7 6.97 12.44 6.98
C ASN A 7 6.48 11.00 6.76
N PRO A 8 6.08 10.29 7.82
CA PRO A 8 5.55 8.93 7.71
C PRO A 8 4.36 8.87 6.74
N GLY A 9 4.36 7.87 5.86
CA GLY A 9 3.30 7.69 4.85
C GLY A 9 3.50 8.46 3.55
N LEU A 10 4.52 9.34 3.44
CA LEU A 10 4.80 10.07 2.19
C LEU A 10 5.20 9.12 1.05
N ILE A 11 5.93 8.05 1.37
CA ILE A 11 6.25 6.97 0.43
C ILE A 11 5.34 5.80 0.77
N SER A 12 4.37 5.52 -0.09
CA SER A 12 3.36 4.47 0.12
C SER A 12 3.19 3.66 -1.15
N ASP A 13 3.34 2.35 -1.01
CA ASP A 13 2.96 1.41 -2.05
C ASP A 13 1.45 1.16 -1.99
N VAL A 14 0.80 1.17 -3.14
CA VAL A 14 -0.65 1.02 -3.25
C VAL A 14 -1.03 -0.04 -4.27
N LEU A 15 -2.09 -0.78 -4.00
CA LEU A 15 -2.71 -1.65 -4.98
C LEU A 15 -3.63 -0.83 -5.88
N VAL A 16 -3.33 -0.81 -7.18
CA VAL A 16 -4.14 -0.13 -8.19
C VAL A 16 -4.85 -1.14 -9.06
N VAL A 17 -6.14 -0.97 -9.24
CA VAL A 17 -6.97 -1.86 -10.06
C VAL A 17 -7.76 -0.99 -11.05
N PRO A 18 -7.79 -1.33 -12.36
CA PRO A 18 -8.63 -0.62 -13.32
C PRO A 18 -10.11 -0.66 -12.91
N LEU A 19 -10.79 0.49 -12.96
CA LEU A 19 -12.19 0.59 -12.54
C LEU A 19 -13.09 -0.42 -13.25
N ALA A 20 -12.92 -0.60 -14.56
CA ALA A 20 -13.68 -1.57 -15.34
C ALA A 20 -13.46 -3.02 -14.87
N PHE A 21 -12.24 -3.35 -14.43
CA PHE A 21 -11.95 -4.67 -13.86
C PHE A 21 -12.63 -4.83 -12.50
N ALA A 22 -12.53 -3.85 -11.62
CA ALA A 22 -13.16 -3.88 -10.30
C ALA A 22 -14.68 -4.03 -10.39
N GLN A 23 -15.32 -3.32 -11.34
CA GLN A 23 -16.76 -3.42 -11.60
C GLN A 23 -17.19 -4.79 -12.16
N SER A 24 -16.39 -5.36 -13.08
CA SER A 24 -16.70 -6.63 -13.72
C SER A 24 -16.34 -7.84 -12.85
N ASN A 25 -15.37 -7.70 -11.96
CA ASN A 25 -14.80 -8.78 -11.16
C ASN A 25 -14.65 -8.39 -9.67
N PRO A 26 -15.72 -7.91 -9.01
CA PRO A 26 -15.61 -7.40 -7.64
C PRO A 26 -15.16 -8.47 -6.64
N GLN A 27 -15.50 -9.74 -6.89
CA GLN A 27 -15.07 -10.83 -6.02
C GLN A 27 -13.56 -11.07 -6.12
N ALA A 28 -12.99 -11.00 -7.31
CA ALA A 28 -11.55 -11.17 -7.50
C ALA A 28 -10.75 -10.07 -6.75
N VAL A 29 -11.26 -8.85 -6.69
CA VAL A 29 -10.63 -7.77 -5.91
C VAL A 29 -10.72 -8.06 -4.40
N ARG A 30 -11.88 -8.52 -3.91
CA ARG A 30 -12.04 -8.94 -2.50
C ARG A 30 -11.11 -10.10 -2.14
N ASP A 31 -11.01 -11.09 -3.01
CA ASP A 31 -10.13 -12.24 -2.79
C ASP A 31 -8.67 -11.82 -2.74
N LEU A 32 -8.23 -10.88 -3.60
CA LEU A 32 -6.88 -10.34 -3.57
C LEU A 32 -6.57 -9.59 -2.27
N VAL A 33 -7.51 -8.77 -1.80
CA VAL A 33 -7.39 -8.05 -0.53
C VAL A 33 -7.32 -9.03 0.65
N LYS A 34 -8.14 -10.09 0.63
CA LYS A 34 -8.13 -11.14 1.65
C LYS A 34 -6.80 -11.90 1.65
N VAL A 35 -6.28 -12.25 0.48
CA VAL A 35 -4.95 -12.92 0.35
C VAL A 35 -3.84 -12.05 0.94
N TRP A 36 -3.90 -10.73 0.74
CA TRP A 36 -2.95 -9.81 1.38
C TRP A 36 -3.00 -9.90 2.90
N ASP A 37 -4.20 -9.85 3.48
CA ASP A 37 -4.38 -9.91 4.93
C ASP A 37 -3.89 -11.24 5.53
N GLU A 38 -4.23 -12.36 4.88
CA GLU A 38 -3.77 -13.70 5.25
C GLU A 38 -2.23 -13.83 5.15
N ALA A 39 -1.63 -13.29 4.08
CA ALA A 39 -0.19 -13.28 3.89
C ALA A 39 0.52 -12.43 4.97
N LEU A 40 -0.05 -11.29 5.31
CA LEU A 40 0.49 -10.44 6.37
C LEU A 40 0.35 -11.09 7.76
N ALA A 41 -0.76 -11.77 8.04
CA ALA A 41 -0.93 -12.54 9.27
C ALA A 41 0.12 -13.68 9.35
N PHE A 42 0.37 -14.36 8.24
CA PHE A 42 1.42 -15.38 8.15
C PHE A 42 2.81 -14.78 8.39
N TYR A 43 3.13 -13.64 7.76
CA TYR A 43 4.38 -12.92 7.96
C TYR A 43 4.61 -12.56 9.44
N LYS A 44 3.59 -12.05 10.12
CA LYS A 44 3.65 -11.68 11.54
C LYS A 44 3.86 -12.90 12.46
N THR A 45 3.31 -14.06 12.11
CA THR A 45 3.39 -15.28 12.93
C THR A 45 4.58 -16.17 12.60
N ASN A 46 5.09 -16.11 11.37
CA ASN A 46 6.18 -16.95 10.87
C ASN A 46 7.23 -16.10 10.11
N PRO A 47 7.87 -15.11 10.76
CA PRO A 47 8.67 -14.12 10.07
C PRO A 47 9.86 -14.70 9.30
N GLU A 48 10.54 -15.71 9.85
CA GLU A 48 11.69 -16.31 9.18
C GLU A 48 11.30 -17.11 7.93
N GLU A 49 10.20 -17.86 8.00
CA GLU A 49 9.69 -18.60 6.85
C GLU A 49 9.17 -17.65 5.76
N ALA A 50 8.44 -16.61 6.18
CA ALA A 50 7.93 -15.60 5.27
C ALA A 50 9.06 -14.86 4.54
N LYS A 51 10.11 -14.44 5.25
CA LYS A 51 11.30 -13.84 4.66
C LYS A 51 11.98 -14.77 3.66
N ALA A 52 12.12 -16.07 4.02
CA ALA A 52 12.70 -17.06 3.12
C ALA A 52 11.88 -17.27 1.84
N ILE A 53 10.54 -17.20 1.95
CA ILE A 53 9.64 -17.27 0.78
C ILE A 53 9.82 -16.03 -0.10
N ILE A 54 9.79 -14.82 0.49
CA ILE A 54 9.97 -13.56 -0.23
C ILE A 54 11.32 -13.54 -0.93
N SER A 55 12.40 -13.84 -0.20
CA SER A 55 13.79 -13.90 -0.69
C SER A 55 13.90 -14.73 -1.97
N ARG A 56 13.35 -15.96 -1.94
CA ARG A 56 13.36 -16.85 -3.11
C ARG A 56 12.60 -16.28 -4.31
N ASN A 57 11.51 -15.55 -4.07
CA ASN A 57 10.67 -15.02 -5.15
C ASN A 57 11.23 -13.72 -5.74
N VAL A 58 11.90 -12.89 -4.95
CA VAL A 58 12.49 -11.63 -5.42
C VAL A 58 13.97 -11.77 -5.80
N GLY A 59 14.60 -12.89 -5.46
CA GLY A 59 16.02 -13.13 -5.76
C GLY A 59 16.97 -12.32 -4.88
N ALA A 60 16.56 -11.97 -3.66
CA ALA A 60 17.37 -11.24 -2.66
C ALA A 60 17.81 -12.18 -1.54
N GLU A 61 18.91 -11.87 -0.88
CA GLU A 61 19.32 -12.59 0.33
C GLU A 61 18.42 -12.22 1.52
N PRO A 62 18.14 -13.14 2.47
CA PRO A 62 17.29 -12.83 3.62
C PRO A 62 17.75 -11.65 4.46
N ALA A 63 19.06 -11.42 4.59
CA ALA A 63 19.63 -10.29 5.31
C ALA A 63 19.33 -8.93 4.64
N ASP A 64 19.23 -8.91 3.31
CA ASP A 64 18.89 -7.71 2.55
C ASP A 64 17.42 -7.33 2.78
N LEU A 65 16.53 -8.32 2.96
CA LEU A 65 15.12 -8.09 3.28
C LEU A 65 14.94 -7.49 4.68
N GLU A 66 15.75 -7.85 5.66
CA GLU A 66 15.72 -7.23 6.98
C GLU A 66 15.95 -5.72 6.88
N THR A 67 17.01 -5.33 6.17
CA THR A 67 17.34 -3.92 5.95
C THR A 67 16.27 -3.21 5.11
N ALA A 68 15.77 -3.88 4.04
CA ALA A 68 14.74 -3.31 3.17
C ALA A 68 13.40 -3.06 3.90
N PHE A 69 13.06 -3.91 4.87
CA PHE A 69 11.81 -3.80 5.62
C PHE A 69 11.94 -3.01 6.93
N GLU A 70 13.16 -2.60 7.28
CA GLU A 70 13.38 -1.70 8.41
C GLU A 70 12.68 -0.36 8.14
N GLY A 71 11.73 -0.01 8.99
CA GLY A 71 10.93 1.21 8.85
C GLY A 71 9.77 1.12 7.87
N VAL A 72 9.49 -0.05 7.27
CA VAL A 72 8.27 -0.30 6.49
C VAL A 72 7.14 -0.77 7.39
N GLU A 73 6.00 -0.11 7.32
CA GLU A 73 4.77 -0.52 7.98
C GLU A 73 3.84 -1.19 6.97
N PHE A 74 3.53 -2.47 7.20
CA PHE A 74 2.57 -3.22 6.41
C PHE A 74 1.17 -3.11 7.04
N TYR A 75 0.23 -2.57 6.29
CA TYR A 75 -1.15 -2.39 6.76
C TYR A 75 -1.99 -3.64 6.54
N ASP A 76 -2.61 -4.13 7.62
CA ASP A 76 -3.67 -5.13 7.57
C ASP A 76 -5.01 -4.52 7.13
N LEU A 77 -6.06 -5.33 7.03
CA LEU A 77 -7.38 -4.86 6.60
C LEU A 77 -7.92 -3.71 7.44
N ALA A 78 -7.73 -3.76 8.76
CA ALA A 78 -8.23 -2.72 9.66
C ALA A 78 -7.50 -1.38 9.44
N ALA A 79 -6.17 -1.43 9.35
CA ALA A 79 -5.34 -0.26 9.07
C ALA A 79 -5.62 0.29 7.67
N ASN A 80 -5.71 -0.56 6.64
CA ASN A 80 -6.09 -0.14 5.28
C ASN A 80 -7.46 0.52 5.24
N ASN A 81 -8.45 -0.03 5.96
CA ASN A 81 -9.79 0.57 6.02
C ASN A 81 -9.76 1.97 6.65
N ALA A 82 -8.98 2.17 7.71
CA ALA A 82 -8.81 3.48 8.34
C ALA A 82 -8.12 4.48 7.38
N GLN A 83 -7.07 4.05 6.69
CA GLN A 83 -6.34 4.90 5.74
C GLN A 83 -7.19 5.28 4.52
N LEU A 84 -7.86 4.32 3.89
CA LEU A 84 -8.68 4.56 2.70
C LEU A 84 -10.05 5.20 3.03
N SER A 85 -10.43 5.29 4.31
CA SER A 85 -11.61 6.02 4.78
C SER A 85 -11.30 7.46 5.21
N GLY A 86 -10.08 7.93 5.02
CA GLY A 86 -9.69 9.31 5.29
C GLY A 86 -8.29 9.54 5.83
N GLY A 87 -7.67 8.56 6.48
CA GLY A 87 -6.33 8.74 7.07
C GLY A 87 -5.25 9.14 6.06
N PHE A 88 -5.33 8.60 4.86
CA PHE A 88 -4.37 8.88 3.77
C PHE A 88 -4.75 10.09 2.89
N PHE A 89 -5.94 10.67 3.07
CA PHE A 89 -6.44 11.71 2.16
C PHE A 89 -5.59 12.97 2.17
N GLN A 90 -5.13 13.41 3.33
CA GLN A 90 -4.28 14.59 3.43
C GLN A 90 -2.92 14.33 2.75
N THR A 91 -2.29 13.20 3.04
CA THR A 91 -1.01 12.83 2.39
C THR A 91 -1.15 12.78 0.86
N PHE A 92 -2.26 12.22 0.37
CA PHE A 92 -2.54 12.18 -1.07
C PHE A 92 -2.70 13.57 -1.68
N GLN A 93 -3.40 14.48 -0.99
CA GLN A 93 -3.55 15.87 -1.42
C GLN A 93 -2.21 16.60 -1.46
N ASP A 94 -1.40 16.46 -0.41
CA ASP A 94 -0.07 17.09 -0.32
C ASP A 94 0.85 16.61 -1.47
N ILE A 95 0.82 15.31 -1.79
CA ILE A 95 1.55 14.73 -2.92
C ILE A 95 1.02 15.27 -4.25
N GLY A 96 -0.30 15.36 -4.42
CA GLY A 96 -0.95 15.89 -5.61
C GLY A 96 -0.59 17.36 -5.85
N GLU A 97 -0.66 18.18 -4.82
CA GLU A 97 -0.27 19.60 -4.88
C GLU A 97 1.21 19.76 -5.24
N ALA A 98 2.09 18.98 -4.62
CA ALA A 98 3.51 18.99 -4.94
C ALA A 98 3.77 18.57 -6.40
N ALA A 99 3.10 17.52 -6.89
CA ALA A 99 3.25 17.04 -8.26
C ALA A 99 2.78 18.09 -9.30
N VAL A 100 1.69 18.81 -9.02
CA VAL A 100 1.22 19.93 -9.86
C VAL A 100 2.23 21.08 -9.80
N ALA A 101 2.69 21.48 -8.61
CA ALA A 101 3.66 22.56 -8.45
C ALA A 101 4.99 22.28 -9.17
N MET A 102 5.40 21.01 -9.25
CA MET A 102 6.60 20.57 -9.98
C MET A 102 6.35 20.38 -11.49
N GLY A 103 5.13 20.52 -11.97
CA GLY A 103 4.75 20.34 -13.38
C GLY A 103 4.68 18.88 -13.84
N TYR A 104 4.63 17.90 -12.92
CA TYR A 104 4.44 16.50 -13.25
C TYR A 104 2.99 16.16 -13.60
N LEU A 105 2.05 16.91 -13.03
CA LEU A 105 0.63 16.78 -13.30
C LEU A 105 0.03 18.16 -13.64
N GLU A 106 -0.98 18.19 -14.50
CA GLU A 106 -1.80 19.39 -14.71
C GLU A 106 -2.83 19.56 -13.59
N SER A 107 -3.36 18.46 -13.09
CA SER A 107 -4.29 18.38 -11.97
C SER A 107 -4.28 16.96 -11.39
N TYR A 108 -4.87 16.77 -10.22
CA TYR A 108 -5.05 15.47 -9.59
C TYR A 108 -6.51 15.28 -9.14
N PRO A 109 -7.02 14.03 -9.11
CA PRO A 109 -8.40 13.74 -8.71
C PRO A 109 -8.61 13.92 -7.20
N SER A 110 -9.86 14.04 -6.78
CA SER A 110 -10.19 13.96 -5.36
C SER A 110 -9.93 12.56 -4.80
N PRO A 111 -9.51 12.42 -3.53
CA PRO A 111 -9.33 11.10 -2.91
C PRO A 111 -10.56 10.19 -3.05
N GLY A 112 -11.77 10.73 -2.90
CA GLY A 112 -13.02 9.98 -3.03
C GLY A 112 -13.31 9.43 -4.43
N ASP A 113 -12.62 9.92 -5.46
CA ASP A 113 -12.80 9.44 -6.84
C ASP A 113 -11.93 8.22 -7.16
N ILE A 114 -10.88 7.99 -6.34
CA ILE A 114 -9.88 6.95 -6.61
C ILE A 114 -9.71 5.93 -5.49
N PHE A 115 -10.04 6.28 -4.23
CA PHE A 115 -9.97 5.35 -3.11
C PHE A 115 -11.30 4.67 -2.87
N ASP A 116 -11.30 3.35 -2.90
CA ASP A 116 -12.49 2.53 -2.66
C ASP A 116 -12.25 1.53 -1.54
N ALA A 117 -12.72 1.87 -0.33
CA ALA A 117 -12.66 1.00 0.84
C ALA A 117 -13.77 -0.07 0.86
N SER A 118 -14.67 -0.12 -0.13
CA SER A 118 -15.78 -1.07 -0.15
C SER A 118 -15.34 -2.53 -0.30
N PHE A 119 -14.14 -2.74 -0.81
CA PHE A 119 -13.52 -4.06 -0.96
C PHE A 119 -12.85 -4.59 0.31
N LEU A 120 -12.74 -3.76 1.36
CA LEU A 120 -12.12 -4.11 2.64
C LEU A 120 -13.11 -4.65 3.69
N LYS A 121 -14.31 -5.04 3.27
CA LYS A 121 -15.39 -5.48 4.16
C LYS A 121 -15.62 -6.98 4.06
#